data_5e497a6f7a9b1a88288e81aa0ac9a815
#
_entry.id   5e497a6f7a9b1a88288e81aa0ac9a815
#
_cell.length_a   1.000
_cell.length_b   1.000
_cell.length_c   1.000
_cell.angle_alpha   90.00
_cell.angle_beta   90.00
_cell.angle_gamma   90.00
#
_symmetry.space_group_name_H-M   'P 1'
#
loop_
_entity.id
_entity.type
_entity.pdbx_description
1 polymer ?
#
loop_
_entity_poly.entity_id
_entity_poly.type
_entity_poly.pdbx_seq_one_letter_code
_entity_poly.pdbx_strand_id
1 'polypeptide(L)'
;IYEEVAAMQEDTDEDMSLQQAFDEVIASRNLSEADLRRLNYYAYLGTSLEYGADMNDLSLWEWDQDEEFGGEEVIFPGGYNQITDGLAKGLDIRLGTVVNTVRYGGDGVEVETSAGSFVADKAVVTFPLGVLKQASVKFEPPLPESKQAAIERLGMGVLNKVYLKFPEIFWDEDVQTISYMGEELGEWNDWLSFAPFTGEPVLMAFHGGDKGFALEDLSDDEIRAGAMQTLRVMFGDDIPEPEGMLVTHWGKDPFAFGAYSHIPPFASGDDYDALFAPVDDVLYFAGEATSREYPSTVHGAYLSGIAAAEEM
;
A
#
# COMPACT_ATOMS: atom_id res chain seq x y z
N ILE A 1 -24.32 7.73 -6.61
CA ILE A 1 -23.25 7.37 -7.56
C ILE A 1 -22.56 6.11 -7.09
N TYR A 2 -21.98 6.08 -5.87
CA TYR A 2 -21.32 4.88 -5.35
C TYR A 2 -22.22 3.64 -5.33
N GLU A 3 -23.47 3.77 -4.86
CA GLU A 3 -24.45 2.67 -4.87
C GLU A 3 -24.75 2.16 -6.29
N GLU A 4 -24.70 3.03 -7.30
CA GLU A 4 -24.92 2.65 -8.69
C GLU A 4 -23.69 1.97 -9.29
N VAL A 5 -22.50 2.45 -8.96
CA VAL A 5 -21.24 1.81 -9.35
C VAL A 5 -21.13 0.42 -8.69
N ALA A 6 -21.47 0.32 -7.41
CA ALA A 6 -21.51 -0.98 -6.71
C ALA A 6 -22.53 -1.95 -7.35
N ALA A 7 -23.71 -1.46 -7.79
CA ALA A 7 -24.67 -2.30 -8.51
C ALA A 7 -24.14 -2.81 -9.86
N MET A 8 -23.23 -2.10 -10.51
CA MET A 8 -22.62 -2.54 -11.76
C MET A 8 -21.72 -3.78 -11.57
N GLN A 9 -21.21 -4.05 -10.38
CA GLN A 9 -20.45 -5.28 -10.08
C GLN A 9 -21.27 -6.55 -10.40
N GLU A 10 -22.57 -6.52 -10.14
CA GLU A 10 -23.47 -7.66 -10.40
C GLU A 10 -24.04 -7.68 -11.83
N ASP A 11 -24.11 -6.52 -12.48
CA ASP A 11 -24.84 -6.34 -13.75
C ASP A 11 -23.93 -6.38 -14.99
N THR A 12 -22.58 -6.35 -14.83
CA THR A 12 -21.65 -6.35 -15.98
C THR A 12 -21.18 -7.76 -16.33
N ASP A 13 -21.13 -8.08 -17.63
CA ASP A 13 -20.67 -9.38 -18.15
C ASP A 13 -19.13 -9.48 -18.22
N GLU A 14 -18.43 -8.38 -18.21
CA GLU A 14 -16.95 -8.27 -18.27
C GLU A 14 -16.47 -7.25 -17.23
N ASP A 15 -15.32 -7.54 -16.61
CA ASP A 15 -14.70 -6.61 -15.69
C ASP A 15 -14.20 -5.35 -16.41
N MET A 16 -14.14 -4.25 -15.68
CA MET A 16 -13.61 -2.97 -16.15
C MET A 16 -12.92 -2.23 -15.01
N SER A 17 -12.28 -1.11 -15.31
CA SER A 17 -11.74 -0.28 -14.24
C SER A 17 -12.86 0.45 -13.49
N LEU A 18 -12.63 0.67 -12.20
CA LEU A 18 -13.56 1.46 -11.37
C LEU A 18 -13.79 2.85 -11.96
N GLN A 19 -12.77 3.48 -12.59
CA GLN A 19 -12.90 4.76 -13.28
C GLN A 19 -13.93 4.69 -14.42
N GLN A 20 -13.89 3.62 -15.23
CA GLN A 20 -14.86 3.47 -16.35
C GLN A 20 -16.29 3.38 -15.82
N ALA A 21 -16.51 2.62 -14.74
CA ALA A 21 -17.83 2.53 -14.13
C ALA A 21 -18.31 3.89 -13.56
N PHE A 22 -17.44 4.63 -12.89
CA PHE A 22 -17.75 5.99 -12.43
C PHE A 22 -18.09 6.92 -13.61
N ASP A 23 -17.30 6.89 -14.68
CA ASP A 23 -17.51 7.71 -15.86
C ASP A 23 -18.86 7.43 -16.54
N GLU A 24 -19.27 6.16 -16.64
CA GLU A 24 -20.58 5.76 -17.18
C GLU A 24 -21.73 6.31 -16.34
N VAL A 25 -21.65 6.20 -15.03
CA VAL A 25 -22.67 6.74 -14.11
C VAL A 25 -22.72 8.27 -14.16
N ILE A 26 -21.56 8.93 -14.20
CA ILE A 26 -21.45 10.39 -14.26
C ILE A 26 -21.97 10.95 -15.58
N ALA A 27 -21.68 10.28 -16.71
CA ALA A 27 -22.10 10.72 -18.04
C ALA A 27 -23.63 10.84 -18.17
N SER A 28 -24.39 10.09 -17.40
CA SER A 28 -25.84 10.14 -17.34
C SER A 28 -26.39 11.33 -16.53
N ARG A 29 -25.52 12.12 -15.86
CA ARG A 29 -25.87 13.15 -14.88
C ARG A 29 -25.41 14.52 -15.32
N ASN A 30 -26.10 15.53 -14.82
CA ASN A 30 -25.70 16.93 -15.01
C ASN A 30 -25.16 17.47 -13.69
N LEU A 31 -23.95 17.05 -13.33
CA LEU A 31 -23.27 17.47 -12.10
C LEU A 31 -22.73 18.89 -12.26
N SER A 32 -22.80 19.69 -11.20
CA SER A 32 -22.08 20.95 -11.14
C SER A 32 -20.58 20.69 -10.97
N GLU A 33 -19.73 21.66 -11.34
CA GLU A 33 -18.28 21.57 -11.09
C GLU A 33 -17.97 21.33 -9.60
N ALA A 34 -18.75 21.93 -8.70
CA ALA A 34 -18.58 21.75 -7.26
C ALA A 34 -18.93 20.31 -6.82
N ASP A 35 -20.00 19.70 -7.39
CA ASP A 35 -20.37 18.33 -7.06
C ASP A 35 -19.39 17.33 -7.65
N LEU A 36 -18.90 17.59 -8.86
CA LEU A 36 -17.85 16.77 -9.48
C LEU A 36 -16.56 16.81 -8.66
N ARG A 37 -16.15 18.01 -8.19
CA ARG A 37 -14.97 18.15 -7.32
C ARG A 37 -15.13 17.36 -6.02
N ARG A 38 -16.30 17.42 -5.38
CA ARG A 38 -16.58 16.63 -4.17
C ARG A 38 -16.55 15.13 -4.44
N LEU A 39 -17.19 14.69 -5.54
CA LEU A 39 -17.18 13.29 -5.92
C LEU A 39 -15.75 12.77 -6.10
N ASN A 40 -14.96 13.48 -6.89
CA ASN A 40 -13.58 13.12 -7.16
C ASN A 40 -12.75 13.10 -5.86
N TYR A 41 -12.97 14.04 -4.95
CA TYR A 41 -12.28 14.07 -3.67
C TYR A 41 -12.59 12.81 -2.83
N TYR A 42 -13.88 12.45 -2.69
CA TYR A 42 -14.25 11.23 -1.95
C TYR A 42 -13.80 9.96 -2.67
N ALA A 43 -13.83 9.94 -4.00
CA ALA A 43 -13.29 8.83 -4.76
C ALA A 43 -11.78 8.66 -4.51
N TYR A 44 -11.01 9.75 -4.51
CA TYR A 44 -9.59 9.71 -4.17
C TYR A 44 -9.33 9.15 -2.76
N LEU A 45 -10.11 9.56 -1.75
CA LEU A 45 -9.98 9.01 -0.39
C LEU A 45 -10.24 7.50 -0.36
N GLY A 46 -11.33 7.05 -0.99
CA GLY A 46 -11.74 5.63 -0.98
C GLY A 46 -11.01 4.76 -2.01
N THR A 47 -10.07 5.29 -2.78
CA THR A 47 -9.30 4.53 -3.76
C THR A 47 -7.80 4.79 -3.61
N SER A 48 -7.30 5.95 -4.06
CA SER A 48 -5.86 6.20 -4.11
C SER A 48 -5.21 6.20 -2.73
N LEU A 49 -5.90 6.65 -1.68
CA LEU A 49 -5.38 6.57 -0.31
C LEU A 49 -5.63 5.21 0.35
N GLU A 50 -6.73 4.53 0.03
CA GLU A 50 -7.07 3.23 0.62
C GLU A 50 -6.25 2.11 -0.03
N TYR A 51 -6.29 2.01 -1.36
CA TYR A 51 -5.65 0.93 -2.13
C TYR A 51 -4.25 1.29 -2.66
N GLY A 52 -3.77 2.53 -2.44
CA GLY A 52 -2.49 2.99 -3.00
C GLY A 52 -2.48 3.04 -4.53
N ALA A 53 -3.63 2.95 -5.17
CA ALA A 53 -3.82 2.86 -6.62
C ALA A 53 -4.99 3.73 -7.07
N ASP A 54 -4.91 4.31 -8.26
CA ASP A 54 -6.00 5.14 -8.79
C ASP A 54 -7.14 4.28 -9.36
N MET A 55 -8.33 4.87 -9.51
CA MET A 55 -9.52 4.17 -9.99
C MET A 55 -9.33 3.45 -11.35
N ASN A 56 -8.40 3.92 -12.18
CA ASN A 56 -8.05 3.23 -13.43
C ASN A 56 -7.37 1.88 -13.22
N ASP A 57 -6.70 1.72 -12.10
CA ASP A 57 -5.89 0.55 -11.77
C ASP A 57 -6.63 -0.44 -10.85
N LEU A 58 -7.87 -0.14 -10.47
CA LEU A 58 -8.70 -0.98 -9.62
C LEU A 58 -9.79 -1.67 -10.43
N SER A 59 -9.97 -2.99 -10.20
CA SER A 59 -11.05 -3.78 -10.76
C SER A 59 -12.41 -3.33 -10.20
N LEU A 60 -13.42 -3.18 -11.06
CA LEU A 60 -14.79 -2.96 -10.61
C LEU A 60 -15.33 -4.16 -9.84
N TRP A 61 -15.03 -5.38 -10.28
CA TRP A 61 -15.58 -6.59 -9.67
C TRP A 61 -14.95 -6.92 -8.32
N GLU A 62 -13.67 -6.63 -8.16
CA GLU A 62 -12.89 -6.98 -6.97
C GLU A 62 -12.74 -5.80 -5.98
N TRP A 63 -13.20 -4.61 -6.38
CA TRP A 63 -13.16 -3.45 -5.49
C TRP A 63 -14.07 -3.68 -4.29
N ASP A 64 -13.55 -3.39 -3.09
CA ASP A 64 -14.28 -3.50 -1.82
C ASP A 64 -14.80 -4.92 -1.51
N GLN A 65 -14.04 -5.95 -1.92
CA GLN A 65 -14.36 -7.36 -1.67
C GLN A 65 -13.53 -7.98 -0.53
N ASP A 66 -12.58 -7.25 0.04
CA ASP A 66 -11.78 -7.66 1.19
C ASP A 66 -12.65 -7.70 2.47
N GLU A 67 -12.28 -8.61 3.39
CA GLU A 67 -12.99 -8.75 4.65
C GLU A 67 -12.50 -7.75 5.70
N GLU A 68 -13.44 -7.17 6.46
CA GLU A 68 -13.10 -6.36 7.63
C GLU A 68 -12.68 -7.24 8.80
N PHE A 69 -11.45 -7.06 9.31
CA PHE A 69 -10.98 -7.78 10.50
C PHE A 69 -11.68 -7.32 11.78
N GLY A 70 -12.20 -6.11 11.79
CA GLY A 70 -12.88 -5.47 12.91
C GLY A 70 -11.92 -4.98 14.00
N GLY A 71 -12.46 -4.27 14.98
CA GLY A 71 -11.70 -3.64 16.04
C GLY A 71 -11.70 -2.12 15.93
N GLU A 72 -10.89 -1.44 16.76
CA GLU A 72 -10.72 0.01 16.70
C GLU A 72 -9.42 0.35 15.96
N GLU A 73 -9.45 1.39 15.15
CA GLU A 73 -8.24 1.94 14.54
C GLU A 73 -7.37 2.60 15.60
N VAL A 74 -6.09 2.29 15.58
CA VAL A 74 -5.13 2.77 16.57
C VAL A 74 -3.83 3.20 15.91
N ILE A 75 -3.15 4.14 16.54
CA ILE A 75 -1.76 4.46 16.22
C ILE A 75 -0.83 3.93 17.32
N PHE A 76 0.45 3.78 17.00
CA PHE A 76 1.46 3.32 17.92
C PHE A 76 2.43 4.48 18.27
N PRO A 77 2.21 5.20 19.38
CA PRO A 77 3.06 6.34 19.73
C PRO A 77 4.55 5.99 19.88
N GLY A 78 4.85 4.75 20.21
CA GLY A 78 6.22 4.23 20.30
C GLY A 78 6.79 3.67 19.00
N GLY A 79 6.04 3.79 17.89
CA GLY A 79 6.38 3.26 16.55
C GLY A 79 5.77 1.88 16.28
N TYR A 80 5.39 1.67 15.02
CA TYR A 80 4.75 0.43 14.55
C TYR A 80 5.68 -0.79 14.63
N ASN A 81 7.01 -0.57 14.63
CA ASN A 81 8.01 -1.61 14.80
C ASN A 81 7.91 -2.37 16.13
N GLN A 82 7.16 -1.86 17.13
CA GLN A 82 6.91 -2.59 18.38
C GLN A 82 6.27 -3.97 18.13
N ILE A 83 5.44 -4.11 17.08
CA ILE A 83 4.84 -5.39 16.69
C ILE A 83 5.93 -6.33 16.18
N THR A 84 6.70 -5.89 15.18
CA THR A 84 7.76 -6.72 14.57
C THR A 84 8.87 -7.04 15.57
N ASP A 85 9.28 -6.11 16.43
CA ASP A 85 10.24 -6.32 17.50
C ASP A 85 9.74 -7.36 18.53
N GLY A 86 8.42 -7.38 18.77
CA GLY A 86 7.76 -8.38 19.61
C GLY A 86 7.83 -9.78 18.99
N LEU A 87 7.49 -9.91 17.73
CA LEU A 87 7.50 -11.16 16.97
C LEU A 87 8.92 -11.69 16.73
N ALA A 88 9.90 -10.81 16.60
CA ALA A 88 11.31 -11.16 16.35
C ALA A 88 12.01 -11.78 17.56
N LYS A 89 11.45 -11.71 18.78
CA LYS A 89 12.11 -12.18 20.00
C LYS A 89 12.44 -13.67 19.94
N GLY A 90 13.74 -13.99 20.07
CA GLY A 90 14.24 -15.37 20.09
C GLY A 90 14.47 -15.98 18.72
N LEU A 91 14.25 -15.25 17.63
CA LEU A 91 14.54 -15.70 16.28
C LEU A 91 15.98 -15.35 15.87
N ASP A 92 16.61 -16.23 15.07
CA ASP A 92 17.91 -15.95 14.41
C ASP A 92 17.67 -15.12 13.15
N ILE A 93 17.72 -13.79 13.28
CA ILE A 93 17.50 -12.84 12.19
C ILE A 93 18.83 -12.28 11.71
N ARG A 94 19.11 -12.38 10.41
CA ARG A 94 20.34 -11.93 9.77
C ARG A 94 20.09 -10.70 8.93
N LEU A 95 20.20 -9.53 9.55
CA LEU A 95 20.08 -8.25 8.87
C LEU A 95 21.26 -7.98 7.91
N GLY A 96 21.08 -7.07 6.95
CA GLY A 96 22.10 -6.75 5.95
C GLY A 96 22.45 -7.90 5.02
N THR A 97 21.57 -8.92 4.92
CA THR A 97 21.77 -10.14 4.14
C THR A 97 20.78 -10.12 2.95
N VAL A 98 21.22 -9.58 1.84
CA VAL A 98 20.37 -9.43 0.63
C VAL A 98 20.33 -10.75 -0.13
N VAL A 99 19.12 -11.27 -0.38
CA VAL A 99 18.89 -12.47 -1.18
C VAL A 99 19.01 -12.13 -2.67
N ASN A 100 19.80 -12.92 -3.41
CA ASN A 100 20.00 -12.76 -4.85
C ASN A 100 19.33 -13.88 -5.65
N THR A 101 19.46 -15.15 -5.17
CA THR A 101 18.94 -16.31 -5.87
C THR A 101 18.35 -17.31 -4.88
N VAL A 102 17.23 -17.89 -5.24
CA VAL A 102 16.59 -19.00 -4.53
C VAL A 102 16.60 -20.21 -5.48
N ARG A 103 17.41 -21.23 -5.15
CA ARG A 103 17.40 -22.53 -5.85
C ARG A 103 16.58 -23.51 -5.05
N TYR A 104 15.67 -24.21 -5.71
CA TYR A 104 14.77 -25.15 -5.04
C TYR A 104 14.50 -26.40 -5.87
N GLY A 105 14.16 -27.50 -5.21
CA GLY A 105 13.84 -28.77 -5.85
C GLY A 105 13.79 -29.92 -4.85
N GLY A 106 13.79 -31.16 -5.33
CA GLY A 106 13.61 -32.37 -4.50
C GLY A 106 14.62 -32.54 -3.34
N ASP A 107 15.76 -31.87 -3.36
CA ASP A 107 16.79 -31.92 -2.31
C ASP A 107 16.69 -30.76 -1.29
N GLY A 108 15.68 -29.90 -1.40
CA GLY A 108 15.48 -28.74 -0.53
C GLY A 108 15.69 -27.39 -1.21
N VAL A 109 16.09 -26.38 -0.44
CA VAL A 109 16.25 -24.99 -0.89
C VAL A 109 17.64 -24.48 -0.56
N GLU A 110 18.30 -23.86 -1.54
CA GLU A 110 19.53 -23.07 -1.36
C GLU A 110 19.24 -21.59 -1.63
N VAL A 111 19.53 -20.73 -0.66
CA VAL A 111 19.36 -19.30 -0.76
C VAL A 111 20.73 -18.63 -0.86
N GLU A 112 21.06 -18.08 -2.02
CA GLU A 112 22.28 -17.32 -2.26
C GLU A 112 22.06 -15.85 -1.87
N THR A 113 22.95 -15.31 -1.05
CA THR A 113 22.83 -13.96 -0.51
C THR A 113 24.14 -13.19 -0.62
N SER A 114 24.09 -11.89 -0.31
CA SER A 114 25.28 -11.03 -0.18
C SER A 114 26.28 -11.50 0.89
N ALA A 115 25.87 -12.35 1.85
CA ALA A 115 26.66 -12.84 2.95
C ALA A 115 27.03 -14.35 2.82
N GLY A 116 26.74 -14.98 1.69
CA GLY A 116 26.97 -16.40 1.42
C GLY A 116 25.67 -17.16 1.15
N SER A 117 25.77 -18.50 1.05
CA SER A 117 24.63 -19.37 0.80
C SER A 117 24.14 -20.05 2.07
N PHE A 118 22.84 -20.26 2.14
CA PHE A 118 22.14 -20.99 3.19
C PHE A 118 21.36 -22.13 2.57
N VAL A 119 21.37 -23.29 3.22
CA VAL A 119 20.66 -24.49 2.77
C VAL A 119 19.67 -24.93 3.83
N ALA A 120 18.46 -25.31 3.42
CA ALA A 120 17.40 -25.84 4.27
C ALA A 120 16.57 -26.87 3.52
N ASP A 121 15.83 -27.70 4.25
CA ASP A 121 14.88 -28.64 3.67
C ASP A 121 13.70 -27.91 3.02
N LYS A 122 13.26 -26.80 3.65
CA LYS A 122 12.14 -25.97 3.22
C LYS A 122 12.43 -24.48 3.47
N ALA A 123 11.79 -23.60 2.70
CA ALA A 123 11.85 -22.15 2.91
C ALA A 123 10.48 -21.48 2.73
N VAL A 124 10.26 -20.40 3.47
CA VAL A 124 9.12 -19.51 3.23
C VAL A 124 9.64 -18.21 2.62
N VAL A 125 9.12 -17.85 1.47
CA VAL A 125 9.39 -16.60 0.76
C VAL A 125 8.38 -15.55 1.23
N THR A 126 8.87 -14.42 1.76
CA THR A 126 8.03 -13.32 2.23
C THR A 126 8.40 -12.00 1.55
N PHE A 127 8.89 -12.07 0.31
CA PHE A 127 9.21 -10.86 -0.45
C PHE A 127 7.95 -10.07 -0.76
N PRO A 128 7.96 -8.72 -0.64
CA PRO A 128 6.88 -7.90 -1.15
C PRO A 128 6.60 -8.17 -2.63
N LEU A 129 5.36 -8.04 -3.05
CA LEU A 129 4.96 -8.23 -4.45
C LEU A 129 5.81 -7.37 -5.40
N GLY A 130 6.14 -6.13 -5.01
CA GLY A 130 7.00 -5.26 -5.81
C GLY A 130 8.38 -5.85 -6.10
N VAL A 131 8.98 -6.55 -5.13
CA VAL A 131 10.27 -7.27 -5.31
C VAL A 131 10.12 -8.41 -6.31
N LEU A 132 9.00 -9.16 -6.25
CA LEU A 132 8.70 -10.24 -7.19
C LEU A 132 8.47 -9.70 -8.61
N LYS A 133 7.71 -8.61 -8.75
CA LYS A 133 7.45 -7.93 -10.04
C LYS A 133 8.73 -7.39 -10.70
N GLN A 134 9.65 -6.87 -9.91
CA GLN A 134 10.95 -6.36 -10.41
C GLN A 134 11.94 -7.49 -10.75
N ALA A 135 11.60 -8.74 -10.42
CA ALA A 135 12.48 -9.89 -10.60
C ALA A 135 13.90 -9.67 -10.05
N SER A 136 14.01 -8.89 -8.96
CA SER A 136 15.29 -8.59 -8.31
C SER A 136 15.90 -9.79 -7.59
N VAL A 137 15.08 -10.82 -7.31
CA VAL A 137 15.50 -12.13 -6.82
C VAL A 137 15.26 -13.18 -7.90
N LYS A 138 16.28 -13.97 -8.21
CA LYS A 138 16.20 -15.02 -9.22
C LYS A 138 15.73 -16.35 -8.59
N PHE A 139 14.76 -17.01 -9.21
CA PHE A 139 14.33 -18.36 -8.86
C PHE A 139 14.87 -19.37 -9.86
N GLU A 140 15.46 -20.47 -9.38
CA GLU A 140 16.03 -21.56 -10.17
C GLU A 140 15.54 -22.92 -9.65
N PRO A 141 14.68 -23.63 -10.40
CA PRO A 141 14.08 -23.26 -11.69
C PRO A 141 13.16 -22.03 -11.60
N PRO A 142 12.70 -21.44 -12.72
CA PRO A 142 11.67 -20.41 -12.69
C PRO A 142 10.42 -20.87 -11.93
N LEU A 143 9.74 -19.96 -11.25
CA LEU A 143 8.47 -20.25 -10.57
C LEU A 143 7.44 -20.82 -11.58
N PRO A 144 6.43 -21.60 -11.13
CA PRO A 144 5.35 -22.09 -11.98
C PRO A 144 4.66 -20.96 -12.76
N GLU A 145 4.16 -21.27 -13.97
CA GLU A 145 3.49 -20.30 -14.83
C GLU A 145 2.31 -19.60 -14.13
N SER A 146 1.52 -20.34 -13.34
CA SER A 146 0.40 -19.76 -12.59
C SER A 146 0.85 -18.66 -11.62
N LYS A 147 1.96 -18.92 -10.90
CA LYS A 147 2.53 -17.96 -9.95
C LYS A 147 3.15 -16.75 -10.66
N GLN A 148 3.87 -16.97 -11.77
CA GLN A 148 4.41 -15.88 -12.58
C GLN A 148 3.29 -14.98 -13.13
N ALA A 149 2.21 -15.59 -13.64
CA ALA A 149 1.05 -14.86 -14.14
C ALA A 149 0.33 -14.06 -13.03
N ALA A 150 0.21 -14.60 -11.82
CA ALA A 150 -0.33 -13.88 -10.67
C ALA A 150 0.55 -12.66 -10.28
N ILE A 151 1.88 -12.84 -10.22
CA ILE A 151 2.83 -11.74 -10.00
C ILE A 151 2.69 -10.65 -11.07
N GLU A 152 2.45 -11.02 -12.32
CA GLU A 152 2.28 -10.07 -13.41
C GLU A 152 0.95 -9.31 -13.31
N ARG A 153 -0.17 -10.02 -13.04
CA ARG A 153 -1.51 -9.44 -13.00
C ARG A 153 -1.77 -8.57 -11.80
N LEU A 154 -1.41 -9.01 -10.58
CA LEU A 154 -1.61 -8.20 -9.37
C LEU A 154 -0.90 -6.85 -9.47
N GLY A 155 -1.52 -5.81 -8.94
CA GLY A 155 -0.95 -4.47 -8.85
C GLY A 155 -0.10 -4.28 -7.58
N MET A 156 0.85 -3.37 -7.64
CA MET A 156 1.61 -2.91 -6.47
C MET A 156 1.48 -1.40 -6.39
N GLY A 157 0.71 -0.94 -5.41
CA GLY A 157 0.40 0.46 -5.21
C GLY A 157 1.46 1.22 -4.42
N VAL A 158 1.24 2.50 -4.24
CA VAL A 158 2.07 3.34 -3.38
C VAL A 158 1.22 4.23 -2.48
N LEU A 159 1.60 4.33 -1.23
CA LEU A 159 1.09 5.32 -0.29
C LEU A 159 2.27 5.98 0.43
N ASN A 160 2.69 7.13 -0.07
CA ASN A 160 3.76 7.90 0.54
C ASN A 160 3.21 8.89 1.57
N LYS A 161 4.03 9.14 2.58
CA LYS A 161 3.71 10.00 3.72
C LYS A 161 4.75 11.08 3.87
N VAL A 162 4.27 12.31 4.09
CA VAL A 162 5.12 13.47 4.38
C VAL A 162 4.81 13.95 5.78
N TYR A 163 5.77 13.77 6.70
CA TYR A 163 5.67 14.25 8.08
C TYR A 163 6.33 15.61 8.19
N LEU A 164 5.61 16.58 8.75
CA LEU A 164 6.11 17.91 9.07
C LEU A 164 6.02 18.13 10.59
N LYS A 165 7.16 18.38 11.23
CA LYS A 165 7.20 18.76 12.64
C LYS A 165 7.35 20.26 12.75
N PHE A 166 6.44 20.90 13.50
CA PHE A 166 6.41 22.34 13.73
C PHE A 166 6.92 22.70 15.12
N PRO A 167 7.29 23.97 15.38
CA PRO A 167 7.66 24.44 16.74
C PRO A 167 6.47 24.49 17.70
N GLU A 168 5.26 24.63 17.18
CA GLU A 168 4.01 24.71 17.95
C GLU A 168 2.81 24.22 17.14
N ILE A 169 1.71 23.86 17.81
CA ILE A 169 0.42 23.53 17.17
C ILE A 169 -0.27 24.84 16.79
N PHE A 170 -0.54 25.05 15.50
CA PHE A 170 -1.25 26.23 14.97
C PHE A 170 -2.63 25.87 14.39
N TRP A 171 -3.01 24.60 14.44
CA TRP A 171 -4.32 24.07 14.08
C TRP A 171 -5.12 23.72 15.35
N ASP A 172 -6.35 23.25 15.19
CA ASP A 172 -7.14 22.73 16.30
C ASP A 172 -6.51 21.43 16.83
N GLU A 173 -6.06 21.44 18.09
CA GLU A 173 -5.32 20.33 18.72
C GLU A 173 -6.17 19.08 18.95
N ASP A 174 -7.50 19.23 18.96
CA ASP A 174 -8.45 18.12 19.19
C ASP A 174 -8.81 17.37 17.88
N VAL A 175 -8.49 17.93 16.70
CA VAL A 175 -8.81 17.28 15.43
C VAL A 175 -7.78 16.20 15.07
N GLN A 176 -8.26 15.06 14.60
CA GLN A 176 -7.43 13.95 14.13
C GLN A 176 -7.07 14.10 12.66
N THR A 177 -8.04 14.46 11.83
CA THR A 177 -7.85 14.60 10.38
C THR A 177 -8.21 16.00 9.92
N ILE A 178 -7.43 16.51 8.97
CA ILE A 178 -7.62 17.83 8.35
C ILE A 178 -7.64 17.60 6.86
N SER A 179 -8.72 18.03 6.22
CA SER A 179 -8.91 17.84 4.79
C SER A 179 -8.95 19.15 4.04
N TYR A 180 -8.34 19.19 2.88
CA TYR A 180 -8.34 20.32 1.97
C TYR A 180 -8.81 19.90 0.58
N MET A 181 -9.97 20.38 0.16
CA MET A 181 -10.50 20.12 -1.18
C MET A 181 -9.98 21.19 -2.15
N GLY A 182 -8.73 21.02 -2.60
CA GLY A 182 -8.06 21.89 -3.55
C GLY A 182 -8.61 21.78 -4.98
N GLU A 183 -7.94 22.46 -5.91
CA GLU A 183 -8.25 22.36 -7.34
C GLU A 183 -7.66 21.09 -7.96
N GLU A 184 -6.47 20.69 -7.49
CA GLU A 184 -5.78 19.47 -7.89
C GLU A 184 -6.06 18.34 -6.88
N LEU A 185 -6.44 17.18 -7.41
CA LEU A 185 -6.66 15.97 -6.60
C LEU A 185 -5.34 15.30 -6.25
N GLY A 186 -5.29 14.72 -5.06
CA GLY A 186 -4.16 13.94 -4.59
C GLY A 186 -2.95 14.78 -4.17
N GLU A 187 -3.07 16.09 -4.18
CA GLU A 187 -2.00 16.99 -3.72
C GLU A 187 -2.39 17.68 -2.41
N TRP A 188 -1.80 17.24 -1.30
CA TRP A 188 -1.95 17.83 0.02
C TRP A 188 -3.42 17.91 0.50
N ASN A 189 -4.24 16.95 0.07
CA ASN A 189 -5.67 16.95 0.36
C ASN A 189 -6.02 16.42 1.74
N ASP A 190 -5.22 15.51 2.28
CA ASP A 190 -5.56 14.83 3.52
C ASP A 190 -4.37 14.75 4.48
N TRP A 191 -4.63 15.10 5.74
CA TRP A 191 -3.62 15.24 6.78
C TRP A 191 -4.07 14.56 8.06
N LEU A 192 -3.17 13.80 8.68
CA LEU A 192 -3.33 13.28 10.04
C LEU A 192 -2.59 14.19 11.02
N SER A 193 -3.30 14.64 12.05
CA SER A 193 -2.71 15.37 13.18
C SER A 193 -2.26 14.41 14.27
N PHE A 194 -1.03 14.51 14.71
CA PHE A 194 -0.51 13.74 15.85
C PHE A 194 -0.82 14.38 17.19
N ALA A 195 -1.28 15.61 17.22
CA ALA A 195 -1.56 16.36 18.44
C ALA A 195 -2.49 15.61 19.42
N PRO A 196 -3.67 15.06 18.99
CA PRO A 196 -4.58 14.38 19.90
C PRO A 196 -4.01 13.09 20.51
N PHE A 197 -3.03 12.46 19.84
CA PHE A 197 -2.50 11.17 20.23
C PHE A 197 -1.23 11.26 21.07
N THR A 198 -0.36 12.21 20.74
CA THR A 198 0.98 12.31 21.32
C THR A 198 1.29 13.65 21.95
N GLY A 199 0.49 14.69 21.68
CA GLY A 199 0.77 16.07 22.04
C GLY A 199 1.85 16.74 21.19
N GLU A 200 2.39 16.04 20.19
CA GLU A 200 3.46 16.56 19.33
C GLU A 200 2.88 17.40 18.18
N PRO A 201 3.52 18.54 17.84
CA PRO A 201 3.09 19.40 16.75
C PRO A 201 3.52 18.82 15.38
N VAL A 202 2.95 17.67 15.02
CA VAL A 202 3.25 16.95 13.78
C VAL A 202 1.98 16.81 12.95
N LEU A 203 2.08 17.17 11.67
CA LEU A 203 1.12 16.86 10.63
C LEU A 203 1.74 15.87 9.65
N MET A 204 0.96 14.90 9.20
CA MET A 204 1.35 13.91 8.20
C MET A 204 0.38 13.97 7.03
N ALA A 205 0.87 14.29 5.82
CA ALA A 205 0.09 14.22 4.59
C ALA A 205 0.25 12.88 3.90
N PHE A 206 -0.83 12.43 3.25
CA PHE A 206 -0.85 11.21 2.45
C PHE A 206 -0.82 11.52 0.95
N HIS A 207 -0.08 10.69 0.20
CA HIS A 207 -0.04 10.73 -1.26
C HIS A 207 -0.10 9.30 -1.79
N GLY A 208 -1.25 8.93 -2.37
CA GLY A 208 -1.50 7.61 -2.96
C GLY A 208 -1.53 7.65 -4.49
N GLY A 209 -1.48 6.46 -5.10
CA GLY A 209 -1.58 6.27 -6.54
C GLY A 209 -0.52 7.03 -7.33
N ASP A 210 -0.87 7.53 -8.50
CA ASP A 210 0.03 8.30 -9.39
C ASP A 210 0.67 9.51 -8.71
N LYS A 211 -0.08 10.19 -7.83
CA LYS A 211 0.45 11.34 -7.06
C LYS A 211 1.48 10.89 -6.02
N GLY A 212 1.32 9.70 -5.46
CA GLY A 212 2.31 9.08 -4.57
C GLY A 212 3.62 8.76 -5.29
N PHE A 213 3.54 8.21 -6.50
CA PHE A 213 4.72 7.98 -7.35
C PHE A 213 5.37 9.30 -7.79
N ALA A 214 4.58 10.29 -8.23
CA ALA A 214 5.08 11.58 -8.66
C ALA A 214 5.81 12.34 -7.53
N LEU A 215 5.36 12.21 -6.28
CA LEU A 215 6.02 12.81 -5.12
C LEU A 215 7.48 12.37 -5.01
N GLU A 216 7.80 11.12 -5.36
CA GLU A 216 9.15 10.56 -5.25
C GLU A 216 10.17 11.17 -6.21
N ASP A 217 9.71 11.88 -7.24
CA ASP A 217 10.56 12.58 -8.21
C ASP A 217 10.86 14.04 -7.79
N LEU A 218 10.18 14.52 -6.76
CA LEU A 218 10.38 15.86 -6.23
C LEU A 218 11.55 15.90 -5.24
N SER A 219 12.20 17.06 -5.16
CA SER A 219 13.17 17.36 -4.12
C SER A 219 12.48 17.69 -2.79
N ASP A 220 13.19 17.52 -1.68
CA ASP A 220 12.69 17.89 -0.34
C ASP A 220 12.21 19.33 -0.26
N ASP A 221 12.85 20.25 -0.98
CA ASP A 221 12.46 21.67 -1.01
C ASP A 221 11.14 21.87 -1.78
N GLU A 222 10.92 21.15 -2.88
CA GLU A 222 9.66 21.18 -3.64
C GLU A 222 8.51 20.57 -2.83
N ILE A 223 8.74 19.43 -2.18
CA ILE A 223 7.77 18.77 -1.28
C ILE A 223 7.38 19.71 -0.15
N ARG A 224 8.35 20.32 0.53
CA ARG A 224 8.11 21.29 1.60
C ARG A 224 7.34 22.51 1.11
N ALA A 225 7.71 23.05 -0.06
CA ALA A 225 7.05 24.22 -0.63
C ALA A 225 5.57 23.95 -0.95
N GLY A 226 5.26 22.79 -1.57
CA GLY A 226 3.89 22.37 -1.87
C GLY A 226 3.04 22.19 -0.60
N ALA A 227 3.58 21.48 0.39
CA ALA A 227 2.93 21.30 1.68
C ALA A 227 2.61 22.63 2.37
N MET A 228 3.62 23.51 2.49
CA MET A 228 3.46 24.81 3.14
C MET A 228 2.55 25.76 2.37
N GLN A 229 2.51 25.66 1.04
CA GLN A 229 1.56 26.44 0.24
C GLN A 229 0.12 26.09 0.63
N THR A 230 -0.21 24.80 0.71
CA THR A 230 -1.55 24.33 1.09
C THR A 230 -1.89 24.68 2.54
N LEU A 231 -0.95 24.47 3.47
CA LEU A 231 -1.16 24.82 4.89
C LEU A 231 -1.40 26.32 5.09
N ARG A 232 -0.71 27.19 4.32
CA ARG A 232 -0.97 28.64 4.37
C ARG A 232 -2.34 29.02 3.81
N VAL A 233 -2.82 28.33 2.78
CA VAL A 233 -4.20 28.54 2.30
C VAL A 233 -5.22 28.18 3.38
N MET A 234 -4.98 27.12 4.15
CA MET A 234 -5.91 26.67 5.19
C MET A 234 -5.84 27.52 6.48
N PHE A 235 -4.64 27.89 6.92
CA PHE A 235 -4.40 28.46 8.25
C PHE A 235 -3.87 29.89 8.23
N GLY A 236 -3.59 30.47 7.07
CA GLY A 236 -3.04 31.83 6.90
C GLY A 236 -1.53 31.84 6.72
N ASP A 237 -1.03 33.00 6.27
CA ASP A 237 0.38 33.17 5.91
C ASP A 237 1.34 33.21 7.11
N ASP A 238 0.83 33.46 8.31
CA ASP A 238 1.64 33.66 9.54
C ASP A 238 1.99 32.35 10.26
N ILE A 239 1.67 31.16 9.68
CA ILE A 239 2.03 29.87 10.28
C ILE A 239 3.56 29.65 10.29
N PRO A 240 4.09 28.98 11.33
CA PRO A 240 5.52 28.74 11.42
C PRO A 240 6.04 27.79 10.32
N GLU A 241 7.32 27.92 9.99
CA GLU A 241 8.01 26.92 9.15
C GLU A 241 8.24 25.63 9.94
N PRO A 242 8.20 24.45 9.29
CA PRO A 242 8.50 23.19 9.96
C PRO A 242 9.98 23.10 10.35
N GLU A 243 10.24 22.62 11.57
CA GLU A 243 11.60 22.37 12.09
C GLU A 243 12.20 21.07 11.55
N GLY A 244 11.35 20.13 11.09
CA GLY A 244 11.75 18.85 10.55
C GLY A 244 10.75 18.34 9.51
N MET A 245 11.25 17.56 8.56
CA MET A 245 10.48 16.86 7.55
C MET A 245 11.03 15.45 7.39
N LEU A 246 10.12 14.48 7.21
CA LEU A 246 10.43 13.12 6.81
C LEU A 246 9.48 12.71 5.68
N VAL A 247 10.03 12.15 4.63
CA VAL A 247 9.27 11.68 3.46
C VAL A 247 9.53 10.18 3.27
N THR A 248 8.50 9.41 3.01
CA THR A 248 8.66 8.02 2.57
C THR A 248 8.77 7.96 1.05
N HIS A 249 9.49 6.95 0.54
CA HIS A 249 9.71 6.71 -0.89
C HIS A 249 9.57 5.21 -1.18
N TRP A 250 8.36 4.67 -0.94
CA TRP A 250 8.12 3.23 -1.01
C TRP A 250 8.29 2.65 -2.41
N GLY A 251 7.96 3.42 -3.46
CA GLY A 251 8.13 3.00 -4.85
C GLY A 251 9.61 2.88 -5.25
N LYS A 252 10.50 3.69 -4.65
CA LYS A 252 11.96 3.66 -4.89
C LYS A 252 12.74 2.80 -3.89
N ASP A 253 12.08 2.27 -2.85
CA ASP A 253 12.73 1.35 -1.91
C ASP A 253 13.07 0.03 -2.63
N PRO A 254 14.37 -0.37 -2.73
CA PRO A 254 14.79 -1.56 -3.47
C PRO A 254 14.34 -2.89 -2.82
N PHE A 255 13.77 -2.83 -1.63
CA PHE A 255 13.27 -3.99 -0.89
C PHE A 255 11.75 -4.03 -0.78
N ALA A 256 11.03 -3.05 -1.38
CA ALA A 256 9.58 -3.00 -1.40
C ALA A 256 9.04 -2.76 -2.82
N PHE A 257 9.50 -1.72 -3.53
CA PHE A 257 9.03 -1.25 -4.83
C PHE A 257 7.52 -0.95 -4.85
N GLY A 258 7.01 -0.41 -3.75
CA GLY A 258 5.63 -0.06 -3.52
C GLY A 258 5.24 -0.16 -2.05
N ALA A 259 4.00 0.12 -1.73
CA ALA A 259 3.47 0.07 -0.37
C ALA A 259 2.73 -1.23 -0.07
N TYR A 260 1.76 -1.60 -0.90
CA TYR A 260 0.94 -2.82 -0.79
C TYR A 260 0.27 -3.16 -2.11
N SER A 261 -0.25 -4.40 -2.18
CA SER A 261 -0.87 -4.95 -3.39
C SER A 261 -2.30 -4.42 -3.59
N HIS A 262 -2.82 -4.55 -4.81
CA HIS A 262 -4.22 -4.34 -5.16
C HIS A 262 -4.60 -5.23 -6.35
N ILE A 263 -5.90 -5.33 -6.64
CA ILE A 263 -6.42 -6.11 -7.76
C ILE A 263 -6.78 -5.18 -8.93
N PRO A 264 -5.98 -5.18 -10.02
CA PRO A 264 -6.31 -4.44 -11.24
C PRO A 264 -7.46 -5.08 -12.03
N PRO A 265 -8.04 -4.38 -13.02
CA PRO A 265 -9.00 -4.97 -13.94
C PRO A 265 -8.47 -6.28 -14.56
N PHE A 266 -9.35 -7.29 -14.61
CA PHE A 266 -9.09 -8.64 -15.14
C PHE A 266 -8.13 -9.50 -14.27
N ALA A 267 -7.70 -9.06 -13.10
CA ALA A 267 -7.14 -9.87 -12.04
C ALA A 267 -8.23 -10.24 -11.03
N SER A 268 -7.95 -11.15 -10.11
CA SER A 268 -8.94 -11.54 -9.09
C SER A 268 -8.27 -12.08 -7.82
N GLY A 269 -9.06 -12.35 -6.79
CA GLY A 269 -8.60 -13.01 -5.57
C GLY A 269 -7.91 -14.35 -5.82
N ASP A 270 -8.17 -15.05 -6.95
CA ASP A 270 -7.48 -16.28 -7.34
C ASP A 270 -5.97 -16.06 -7.60
N ASP A 271 -5.56 -14.83 -7.90
CA ASP A 271 -4.15 -14.49 -8.05
C ASP A 271 -3.42 -14.45 -6.70
N TYR A 272 -4.07 -14.03 -5.62
CA TYR A 272 -3.53 -14.16 -4.26
C TYR A 272 -3.38 -15.62 -3.85
N ASP A 273 -4.37 -16.48 -4.16
CA ASP A 273 -4.30 -17.92 -3.92
C ASP A 273 -3.16 -18.58 -4.72
N ALA A 274 -2.99 -18.20 -5.99
CA ALA A 274 -1.88 -18.66 -6.82
C ALA A 274 -0.51 -18.20 -6.28
N LEU A 275 -0.45 -17.01 -5.68
CA LEU A 275 0.76 -16.51 -5.06
C LEU A 275 1.06 -17.24 -3.73
N PHE A 276 0.05 -17.59 -2.97
CA PHE A 276 0.18 -18.37 -1.73
C PHE A 276 0.63 -19.81 -1.99
N ALA A 277 0.11 -20.48 -3.02
CA ALA A 277 0.32 -21.89 -3.29
C ALA A 277 1.79 -22.33 -3.19
N PRO A 278 2.12 -23.40 -2.46
CA PRO A 278 3.49 -23.90 -2.33
C PRO A 278 4.03 -24.45 -3.67
N VAL A 279 5.36 -24.52 -3.78
CA VAL A 279 6.05 -25.09 -4.95
C VAL A 279 6.91 -26.26 -4.52
N ASP A 280 6.68 -27.43 -5.16
CA ASP A 280 7.42 -28.68 -4.96
C ASP A 280 7.50 -29.15 -3.48
N ASP A 281 6.55 -28.75 -2.63
CA ASP A 281 6.53 -29.03 -1.18
C ASP A 281 7.80 -28.59 -0.40
N VAL A 282 8.60 -27.71 -0.98
CA VAL A 282 9.84 -27.20 -0.38
C VAL A 282 9.85 -25.67 -0.30
N LEU A 283 9.14 -24.96 -1.19
CA LEU A 283 9.10 -23.51 -1.22
C LEU A 283 7.67 -23.00 -0.97
N TYR A 284 7.48 -22.30 0.12
CA TYR A 284 6.22 -21.74 0.57
C TYR A 284 6.24 -20.23 0.44
N PHE A 285 5.06 -19.59 0.41
CA PHE A 285 4.93 -18.16 0.25
C PHE A 285 4.01 -17.58 1.32
N ALA A 286 4.37 -16.41 1.85
CA ALA A 286 3.56 -15.65 2.79
C ALA A 286 3.83 -14.15 2.60
N GLY A 287 2.93 -13.33 3.07
CA GLY A 287 2.94 -11.87 2.95
C GLY A 287 1.53 -11.36 2.66
N GLU A 288 1.31 -10.06 2.70
CA GLU A 288 -0.02 -9.47 2.46
C GLU A 288 -0.58 -9.85 1.09
N ALA A 289 0.26 -9.88 0.04
CA ALA A 289 -0.11 -10.25 -1.32
C ALA A 289 -0.36 -11.77 -1.53
N THR A 290 -0.40 -12.55 -0.46
CA THR A 290 -0.80 -13.97 -0.45
C THR A 290 -2.07 -14.20 0.37
N SER A 291 -2.69 -13.15 0.87
CA SER A 291 -3.92 -13.21 1.66
C SER A 291 -5.10 -12.71 0.83
N ARG A 292 -6.01 -13.62 0.47
CA ARG A 292 -7.23 -13.26 -0.26
C ARG A 292 -8.24 -12.52 0.62
N GLU A 293 -8.35 -12.92 1.89
CA GLU A 293 -9.34 -12.35 2.83
C GLU A 293 -8.91 -10.97 3.33
N TYR A 294 -7.61 -10.77 3.55
CA TYR A 294 -7.04 -9.55 4.15
C TYR A 294 -5.82 -9.07 3.35
N PRO A 295 -5.96 -8.80 2.04
CA PRO A 295 -4.83 -8.29 1.25
C PRO A 295 -4.39 -6.92 1.76
N SER A 296 -3.18 -6.51 1.44
CA SER A 296 -2.67 -5.15 1.73
C SER A 296 -2.58 -4.78 3.21
N THR A 297 -2.77 -5.75 4.12
CA THR A 297 -2.83 -5.54 5.57
C THR A 297 -1.73 -6.26 6.33
N VAL A 298 -1.35 -5.71 7.50
CA VAL A 298 -0.37 -6.34 8.40
C VAL A 298 -0.92 -7.62 9.02
N HIS A 299 -2.20 -7.66 9.36
CA HIS A 299 -2.81 -8.89 9.89
C HIS A 299 -2.94 -9.97 8.83
N GLY A 300 -3.23 -9.63 7.57
CA GLY A 300 -3.18 -10.59 6.46
C GLY A 300 -1.78 -11.17 6.25
N ALA A 301 -0.75 -10.32 6.28
CA ALA A 301 0.64 -10.80 6.24
C ALA A 301 0.96 -11.73 7.41
N TYR A 302 0.51 -11.43 8.63
CA TYR A 302 0.73 -12.26 9.80
C TYR A 302 -0.01 -13.61 9.70
N LEU A 303 -1.27 -13.59 9.30
CA LEU A 303 -2.10 -14.80 9.16
C LEU A 303 -1.59 -15.71 8.04
N SER A 304 -1.15 -15.14 6.92
CA SER A 304 -0.53 -15.91 5.83
C SER A 304 0.76 -16.60 6.27
N GLY A 305 1.55 -15.96 7.14
CA GLY A 305 2.73 -16.59 7.74
C GLY A 305 2.40 -17.79 8.62
N ILE A 306 1.31 -17.71 9.41
CA ILE A 306 0.81 -18.86 10.20
C ILE A 306 0.36 -19.97 9.26
N ALA A 307 -0.46 -19.67 8.24
CA ALA A 307 -0.97 -20.65 7.30
C ALA A 307 0.16 -21.36 6.55
N ALA A 308 1.18 -20.62 6.06
CA ALA A 308 2.34 -21.23 5.42
C ALA A 308 3.13 -22.15 6.35
N ALA A 309 3.24 -21.81 7.64
CA ALA A 309 3.92 -22.65 8.62
C ALA A 309 3.10 -23.92 8.97
N GLU A 310 1.77 -23.88 8.92
CA GLU A 310 0.89 -25.03 9.13
C GLU A 310 0.91 -26.00 7.94
N GLU A 311 1.11 -25.50 6.71
CA GLU A 311 1.27 -26.33 5.51
C GLU A 311 2.65 -27.00 5.40
N MET A 312 3.66 -26.50 6.07
CA MET A 312 5.01 -27.06 6.07
C MET A 312 5.12 -28.38 6.85
#